data_0e9cf36efae24ff4078aed0b0f006ae6
#
_entry.id   0e9cf36efae24ff4078aed0b0f006ae6
#
_cell.length_a   1.000
_cell.length_b   1.000
_cell.length_c   1.000
_cell.angle_alpha   90.00
_cell.angle_beta   90.00
_cell.angle_gamma   90.00
#
_symmetry.space_group_name_H-M   'P 1'
#
loop_
_entity.id
_entity.type
_entity.pdbx_description
1 polymer ?
#
loop_
_entity_poly.entity_id
_entity_poly.type
_entity_poly.pdbx_seq_one_letter_code
_entity_poly.pdbx_strand_id
1 'polypeptide(L)'
;MSDAGDIVSRVYGGFRGVDFRGDEINLVRSPDSLNVWKDYKETDSIRTRPGFKVFKSFVEPVYGIFFYKNHTLVHSGTKLYKVVSGASTAIYTQMNGALSESFIYNDILYIKDGKNYLKYNGVTVTEVVGFIPTTSIARKPSGGGTIYQDVNFLTGYRYNTFLADGESKEFLLDARNIDNIVPVVTVDDKEITDFQIDYATGKVTFSEAPPAPKTDGQDNVKIKFCKTIEGYADRVKKCTLLQVFDNRVFFSGNPDYPNMVYHCSLDDPTYCSDLDYYNEGLDNAAVKGMVAGNNALWVFREPSQSNATVFYHTPTIDSDYGKIYPSTHSNVSTGCVGKAINFNDDIVFFSDRGMEGISGDVTTEQVLGH
;
A
#
# COMPACT_ATOMS: atom_id res chain seq x y z
N MET A 1 -35.80 -68.11 16.74
CA MET A 1 -34.47 -67.65 17.20
C MET A 1 -34.03 -66.61 16.22
N SER A 2 -34.09 -65.36 16.61
CA SER A 2 -33.63 -64.24 15.78
C SER A 2 -32.12 -64.08 15.97
N ASP A 3 -31.38 -64.24 14.91
CA ASP A 3 -29.97 -63.88 14.87
C ASP A 3 -29.84 -62.41 15.24
N ALA A 4 -29.30 -62.17 16.42
CA ALA A 4 -28.86 -60.84 16.79
C ALA A 4 -27.56 -60.55 15.99
N GLY A 5 -27.70 -59.75 14.95
CA GLY A 5 -26.54 -59.35 14.18
C GLY A 5 -25.48 -58.70 15.08
N ASP A 6 -24.26 -59.21 14.98
CA ASP A 6 -23.09 -58.68 15.69
C ASP A 6 -22.94 -57.20 15.43
N ILE A 7 -23.06 -56.40 16.48
CA ILE A 7 -22.72 -54.97 16.40
C ILE A 7 -21.21 -54.86 16.34
N VAL A 8 -20.68 -54.67 15.15
CA VAL A 8 -19.25 -54.38 14.97
C VAL A 8 -19.00 -52.90 15.26
N SER A 9 -18.50 -52.61 16.44
CA SER A 9 -18.00 -51.27 16.77
C SER A 9 -16.61 -51.09 16.17
N ARG A 10 -16.49 -50.15 15.22
CA ARG A 10 -15.17 -49.73 14.71
C ARG A 10 -14.79 -48.41 15.34
N VAL A 11 -13.66 -48.41 16.05
CA VAL A 11 -13.05 -47.15 16.54
C VAL A 11 -12.17 -46.60 15.43
N TYR A 12 -12.57 -45.44 14.91
CA TYR A 12 -11.77 -44.70 13.93
C TYR A 12 -10.73 -43.86 14.67
N GLY A 13 -9.46 -44.24 14.56
CA GLY A 13 -8.34 -43.49 15.14
C GLY A 13 -8.02 -42.22 14.36
N GLY A 14 -8.76 -41.17 14.66
CA GLY A 14 -8.48 -39.81 14.17
C GLY A 14 -8.77 -39.56 12.67
N PHE A 15 -9.71 -38.71 12.38
CA PHE A 15 -9.99 -38.28 11.00
C PHE A 15 -8.90 -37.30 10.52
N ARG A 16 -8.23 -37.59 9.41
CA ARG A 16 -7.16 -36.77 8.81
C ARG A 16 -7.55 -36.08 7.51
N GLY A 17 -8.84 -35.95 7.25
CA GLY A 17 -9.35 -35.25 6.07
C GLY A 17 -9.88 -36.19 4.99
N VAL A 18 -10.01 -35.68 3.77
CA VAL A 18 -10.53 -36.38 2.59
C VAL A 18 -9.38 -36.71 1.65
N ASP A 19 -9.38 -37.91 1.09
CA ASP A 19 -8.42 -38.34 0.11
C ASP A 19 -9.15 -38.98 -1.08
N PHE A 20 -9.17 -38.27 -2.20
CA PHE A 20 -9.87 -38.72 -3.42
C PHE A 20 -9.12 -39.76 -4.25
N ARG A 21 -7.92 -40.18 -3.82
CA ARG A 21 -7.17 -41.23 -4.50
C ARG A 21 -7.83 -42.57 -4.22
N GLY A 22 -8.19 -43.24 -5.29
CA GLY A 22 -8.95 -44.49 -5.22
C GLY A 22 -8.11 -45.78 -5.08
N ASP A 23 -6.82 -45.67 -4.96
CA ASP A 23 -5.87 -46.78 -5.05
C ASP A 23 -5.47 -47.39 -3.70
N GLU A 24 -5.69 -46.71 -2.58
CA GLU A 24 -5.45 -47.23 -1.24
C GLU A 24 -6.55 -46.85 -0.25
N ILE A 25 -7.02 -47.84 0.53
CA ILE A 25 -7.95 -47.57 1.63
C ILE A 25 -7.17 -47.03 2.82
N ASN A 26 -7.27 -45.72 3.04
CA ASN A 26 -6.71 -45.11 4.23
C ASN A 26 -7.73 -45.11 5.38
N LEU A 27 -7.44 -45.80 6.48
CA LEU A 27 -8.36 -45.91 7.61
C LEU A 27 -8.62 -44.63 8.39
N VAL A 28 -7.84 -43.55 8.13
CA VAL A 28 -7.95 -42.27 8.81
C VAL A 28 -8.39 -41.14 7.86
N ARG A 29 -8.58 -41.45 6.57
CA ARG A 29 -9.08 -40.50 5.56
C ARG A 29 -10.34 -41.03 4.89
N SER A 30 -11.24 -40.17 4.52
CA SER A 30 -12.47 -40.54 3.80
C SER A 30 -12.31 -40.25 2.32
N PRO A 31 -12.66 -41.18 1.42
CA PRO A 31 -12.66 -40.90 -0.02
C PRO A 31 -13.83 -40.00 -0.45
N ASP A 32 -14.90 -39.94 0.34
CA ASP A 32 -16.11 -39.18 -0.01
C ASP A 32 -16.80 -38.64 1.25
N SER A 33 -16.36 -37.48 1.70
CA SER A 33 -17.00 -36.80 2.82
C SER A 33 -17.38 -35.39 2.43
N LEU A 34 -18.68 -35.16 2.28
CA LEU A 34 -19.23 -33.83 1.98
C LEU A 34 -19.60 -33.10 3.25
N ASN A 35 -19.24 -31.80 3.32
CA ASN A 35 -19.63 -30.89 4.42
C ASN A 35 -19.21 -31.34 5.82
N VAL A 36 -18.17 -32.15 5.95
CA VAL A 36 -17.55 -32.50 7.22
C VAL A 36 -16.13 -31.99 7.31
N TRP A 37 -15.75 -31.61 8.50
CA TRP A 37 -14.38 -31.18 8.78
C TRP A 37 -13.94 -31.71 10.15
N LYS A 38 -12.65 -31.74 10.37
CA LYS A 38 -12.08 -31.98 11.68
C LYS A 38 -11.97 -30.68 12.45
N ASP A 39 -12.48 -30.66 13.69
CA ASP A 39 -12.24 -29.52 14.58
C ASP A 39 -10.77 -29.59 15.06
N TYR A 40 -9.99 -28.58 14.79
CA TYR A 40 -8.57 -28.56 15.19
C TYR A 40 -8.39 -28.38 16.71
N LYS A 41 -9.42 -27.91 17.43
CA LYS A 41 -9.43 -27.80 18.90
C LYS A 41 -9.81 -29.13 19.57
N GLU A 42 -10.63 -29.92 18.92
CA GLU A 42 -11.07 -31.24 19.39
C GLU A 42 -10.66 -32.26 18.36
N THR A 43 -9.42 -32.75 18.48
CA THR A 43 -8.78 -33.60 17.47
C THR A 43 -9.50 -34.93 17.16
N ASP A 44 -10.37 -35.39 18.04
CA ASP A 44 -11.10 -36.65 17.89
C ASP A 44 -12.54 -36.50 17.47
N SER A 45 -12.97 -35.27 17.17
CA SER A 45 -14.34 -34.99 16.71
C SER A 45 -14.41 -34.64 15.24
N ILE A 46 -15.40 -35.20 14.55
CA ILE A 46 -15.81 -34.81 13.20
C ILE A 46 -17.09 -34.04 13.34
N ARG A 47 -17.11 -32.81 12.77
CA ARG A 47 -18.28 -31.96 12.79
C ARG A 47 -18.76 -31.65 11.39
N THR A 48 -20.05 -31.35 11.25
CA THR A 48 -20.55 -30.77 10.02
C THR A 48 -19.96 -29.38 9.86
N ARG A 49 -19.55 -29.03 8.63
CA ARG A 49 -19.12 -27.69 8.30
C ARG A 49 -20.21 -26.69 8.66
N PRO A 50 -19.92 -25.59 9.37
CA PRO A 50 -20.89 -24.55 9.62
C PRO A 50 -21.53 -24.07 8.31
N GLY A 51 -22.84 -23.89 8.31
CA GLY A 51 -23.53 -23.30 7.19
C GLY A 51 -23.14 -21.83 6.99
N PHE A 52 -23.38 -21.33 5.82
CA PHE A 52 -23.25 -19.91 5.53
C PHE A 52 -24.58 -19.39 4.95
N LYS A 53 -24.83 -18.12 5.15
CA LYS A 53 -25.98 -17.43 4.54
C LYS A 53 -25.49 -16.18 3.81
N VAL A 54 -26.25 -15.77 2.81
CA VAL A 54 -25.96 -14.53 2.10
C VAL A 54 -26.09 -13.36 3.07
N PHE A 55 -25.03 -12.59 3.24
CA PHE A 55 -25.00 -11.36 4.03
C PHE A 55 -25.66 -10.22 3.25
N LYS A 56 -25.25 -10.01 2.00
CA LYS A 56 -25.78 -9.02 1.08
C LYS A 56 -25.46 -9.40 -0.36
N SER A 57 -26.40 -9.18 -1.29
CA SER A 57 -26.19 -9.34 -2.72
C SER A 57 -25.99 -7.98 -3.39
N PHE A 58 -25.07 -7.91 -4.33
CA PHE A 58 -24.83 -6.77 -5.20
C PHE A 58 -24.99 -7.23 -6.67
N VAL A 59 -25.41 -6.32 -7.54
CA VAL A 59 -25.59 -6.61 -8.97
C VAL A 59 -24.23 -6.79 -9.66
N GLU A 60 -23.30 -5.92 -9.32
CA GLU A 60 -21.95 -5.91 -9.89
C GLU A 60 -20.99 -6.77 -9.04
N PRO A 61 -19.89 -7.26 -9.63
CA PRO A 61 -18.87 -8.00 -8.87
C PRO A 61 -18.35 -7.24 -7.66
N VAL A 62 -18.08 -7.97 -6.58
CA VAL A 62 -17.47 -7.42 -5.37
C VAL A 62 -15.94 -7.48 -5.52
N TYR A 63 -15.30 -6.34 -5.45
CA TYR A 63 -13.84 -6.16 -5.60
C TYR A 63 -13.10 -5.90 -4.28
N GLY A 64 -13.83 -5.60 -3.20
CA GLY A 64 -13.26 -5.41 -1.88
C GLY A 64 -14.31 -5.36 -0.79
N ILE A 65 -13.94 -5.83 0.40
CA ILE A 65 -14.76 -5.75 1.61
C ILE A 65 -13.87 -5.21 2.72
N PHE A 66 -14.29 -4.11 3.33
CA PHE A 66 -13.50 -3.43 4.35
C PHE A 66 -14.33 -3.27 5.62
N PHE A 67 -13.69 -3.47 6.74
CA PHE A 67 -14.30 -3.24 8.04
C PHE A 67 -13.78 -1.92 8.61
N TYR A 68 -14.70 -1.04 9.00
CA TYR A 68 -14.36 0.22 9.61
C TYR A 68 -15.29 0.52 10.79
N LYS A 69 -14.73 0.53 12.00
CA LYS A 69 -15.48 0.70 13.24
C LYS A 69 -16.64 -0.33 13.32
N ASN A 70 -17.87 0.14 13.28
CA ASN A 70 -19.07 -0.69 13.44
C ASN A 70 -19.82 -0.97 12.14
N HIS A 71 -19.25 -0.71 10.99
CA HIS A 71 -19.88 -0.97 9.70
C HIS A 71 -18.94 -1.57 8.67
N THR A 72 -19.54 -2.18 7.67
CA THR A 72 -18.83 -2.80 6.56
C THR A 72 -18.92 -1.89 5.34
N LEU A 73 -17.81 -1.71 4.65
CA LEU A 73 -17.75 -1.10 3.34
C LEU A 73 -17.58 -2.19 2.29
N VAL A 74 -18.32 -2.09 1.20
CA VAL A 74 -18.24 -3.03 0.09
C VAL A 74 -18.00 -2.28 -1.20
N HIS A 75 -16.88 -2.59 -1.86
CA HIS A 75 -16.60 -2.13 -3.21
C HIS A 75 -17.23 -3.11 -4.19
N SER A 76 -18.23 -2.66 -4.94
CA SER A 76 -18.93 -3.44 -5.98
C SER A 76 -19.09 -2.60 -7.24
N GLY A 77 -18.64 -3.14 -8.36
CA GLY A 77 -18.57 -2.42 -9.63
C GLY A 77 -17.71 -1.16 -9.52
N THR A 78 -18.30 -0.02 -9.82
CA THR A 78 -17.66 1.30 -9.69
C THR A 78 -18.09 2.07 -8.44
N LYS A 79 -18.70 1.39 -7.46
CA LYS A 79 -19.26 2.04 -6.28
C LYS A 79 -18.70 1.46 -4.98
N LEU A 80 -18.56 2.33 -4.00
CA LEU A 80 -18.31 1.94 -2.62
C LEU A 80 -19.59 2.10 -1.82
N TYR A 81 -20.02 1.03 -1.21
CA TYR A 81 -21.24 0.98 -0.39
C TYR A 81 -20.89 0.89 1.09
N LYS A 82 -21.62 1.64 1.90
CA LYS A 82 -21.69 1.43 3.34
C LYS A 82 -22.84 0.49 3.65
N VAL A 83 -22.58 -0.60 4.36
CA VAL A 83 -23.58 -1.60 4.75
C VAL A 83 -23.76 -1.55 6.26
N VAL A 84 -24.99 -1.24 6.69
CA VAL A 84 -25.38 -1.20 8.10
C VAL A 84 -26.71 -1.92 8.26
N SER A 85 -26.77 -2.90 9.15
CA SER A 85 -28.00 -3.67 9.43
C SER A 85 -28.68 -4.21 8.16
N GLY A 86 -27.89 -4.65 7.17
CA GLY A 86 -28.39 -5.20 5.90
C GLY A 86 -28.81 -4.17 4.85
N ALA A 87 -28.94 -2.89 5.21
CA ALA A 87 -29.12 -1.81 4.23
C ALA A 87 -27.79 -1.39 3.62
N SER A 88 -27.75 -1.11 2.32
CA SER A 88 -26.57 -0.63 1.61
C SER A 88 -26.82 0.75 1.00
N THR A 89 -25.91 1.70 1.26
CA THR A 89 -25.97 3.06 0.69
C THR A 89 -24.65 3.30 -0.04
N ALA A 90 -24.73 3.74 -1.30
CA ALA A 90 -23.54 4.15 -2.05
C ALA A 90 -23.00 5.46 -1.45
N ILE A 91 -21.72 5.46 -1.06
CA ILE A 91 -21.04 6.60 -0.47
C ILE A 91 -19.97 7.19 -1.40
N TYR A 92 -19.59 6.46 -2.46
CA TYR A 92 -18.70 6.91 -3.52
C TYR A 92 -19.01 6.16 -4.81
N THR A 93 -18.88 6.82 -5.99
CA THR A 93 -19.36 6.29 -7.27
C THR A 93 -18.33 6.28 -8.40
N GLN A 94 -17.07 6.57 -8.09
CA GLN A 94 -16.00 6.66 -9.08
C GLN A 94 -14.85 5.69 -8.78
N MET A 95 -15.16 4.55 -8.15
CA MET A 95 -14.21 3.46 -7.95
C MET A 95 -13.76 2.88 -9.30
N ASN A 96 -12.57 2.30 -9.31
CA ASN A 96 -12.13 1.46 -10.42
C ASN A 96 -12.84 0.09 -10.36
N GLY A 97 -13.24 -0.48 -11.50
CA GLY A 97 -13.85 -1.81 -11.57
C GLY A 97 -12.81 -2.95 -11.45
N ALA A 98 -11.96 -2.88 -10.43
CA ALA A 98 -10.88 -3.82 -10.16
C ALA A 98 -10.72 -4.06 -8.65
N LEU A 99 -9.93 -5.07 -8.28
CA LEU A 99 -9.64 -5.38 -6.88
C LEU A 99 -9.14 -4.15 -6.13
N SER A 100 -9.59 -4.03 -4.91
CA SER A 100 -9.20 -2.94 -4.02
C SER A 100 -8.72 -3.46 -2.68
N GLU A 101 -7.78 -2.74 -2.09
CA GLU A 101 -7.19 -3.03 -0.79
C GLU A 101 -7.30 -1.80 0.11
N SER A 102 -7.21 -2.02 1.41
CA SER A 102 -7.35 -0.93 2.39
C SER A 102 -6.49 -1.15 3.63
N PHE A 103 -6.22 -0.07 4.31
CA PHE A 103 -5.62 -0.06 5.64
C PHE A 103 -6.23 1.07 6.47
N ILE A 104 -6.07 0.98 7.80
CA ILE A 104 -6.51 2.02 8.72
C ILE A 104 -5.28 2.68 9.31
N TYR A 105 -5.25 4.00 9.29
CA TYR A 105 -4.24 4.81 9.93
C TYR A 105 -4.89 6.05 10.58
N ASN A 106 -4.59 6.31 11.85
CA ASN A 106 -5.16 7.42 12.63
C ASN A 106 -6.68 7.57 12.47
N ASP A 107 -7.41 6.46 12.70
CA ASP A 107 -8.88 6.42 12.57
C ASP A 107 -9.44 6.77 11.17
N ILE A 108 -8.62 6.80 10.15
CA ILE A 108 -9.01 6.98 8.75
C ILE A 108 -8.79 5.67 8.00
N LEU A 109 -9.77 5.24 7.23
CA LEU A 109 -9.62 4.13 6.30
C LEU A 109 -9.11 4.65 4.97
N TYR A 110 -7.98 4.16 4.53
CA TYR A 110 -7.41 4.43 3.21
C TYR A 110 -7.72 3.27 2.27
N ILE A 111 -8.09 3.57 1.03
CA ILE A 111 -8.50 2.58 0.03
C ILE A 111 -7.73 2.81 -1.26
N LYS A 112 -7.20 1.72 -1.83
CA LYS A 112 -6.54 1.66 -3.13
C LYS A 112 -7.29 0.73 -4.07
N ASP A 113 -7.51 1.14 -5.32
CA ASP A 113 -8.23 0.37 -6.33
C ASP A 113 -7.52 0.28 -7.70
N GLY A 114 -6.22 0.66 -7.76
CA GLY A 114 -5.44 0.68 -8.99
C GLY A 114 -5.67 1.91 -9.88
N LYS A 115 -6.48 2.86 -9.44
CA LYS A 115 -6.73 4.16 -10.09
C LYS A 115 -6.78 5.28 -9.07
N ASN A 116 -7.49 5.07 -7.99
CA ASN A 116 -7.73 6.05 -6.95
C ASN A 116 -6.91 5.72 -5.71
N TYR A 117 -6.56 6.75 -4.95
CA TYR A 117 -6.13 6.65 -3.58
C TYR A 117 -7.07 7.49 -2.73
N LEU A 118 -7.94 6.81 -1.99
CA LEU A 118 -9.07 7.41 -1.28
C LEU A 118 -8.88 7.33 0.22
N LYS A 119 -9.55 8.22 0.95
CA LYS A 119 -9.68 8.18 2.40
C LYS A 119 -11.13 8.33 2.82
N TYR A 120 -11.50 7.57 3.86
CA TYR A 120 -12.81 7.58 4.47
C TYR A 120 -12.70 7.85 5.97
N ASN A 121 -13.37 8.89 6.45
CA ASN A 121 -13.34 9.33 7.85
C ASN A 121 -14.53 8.82 8.69
N GLY A 122 -15.36 7.93 8.13
CA GLY A 122 -16.61 7.47 8.75
C GLY A 122 -17.85 8.15 8.19
N VAL A 123 -17.70 9.30 7.54
CA VAL A 123 -18.80 10.11 6.96
C VAL A 123 -18.63 10.25 5.45
N THR A 124 -17.51 10.76 4.98
CA THR A 124 -17.24 11.08 3.58
C THR A 124 -16.05 10.33 3.03
N VAL A 125 -16.11 9.99 1.74
CA VAL A 125 -14.99 9.47 0.95
C VAL A 125 -14.44 10.59 0.09
N THR A 126 -13.13 10.83 0.17
CA THR A 126 -12.44 11.84 -0.64
C THR A 126 -11.13 11.26 -1.18
N GLU A 127 -10.59 11.84 -2.26
CA GLU A 127 -9.21 11.54 -2.64
C GLU A 127 -8.23 11.97 -1.55
N VAL A 128 -7.13 11.24 -1.45
CA VAL A 128 -6.01 11.61 -0.58
C VAL A 128 -5.34 12.84 -1.17
N VAL A 129 -5.29 13.90 -0.39
CA VAL A 129 -4.51 15.09 -0.72
C VAL A 129 -3.08 14.86 -0.25
N GLY A 130 -2.12 14.93 -1.16
CA GLY A 130 -0.70 14.74 -0.84
C GLY A 130 -0.19 15.85 0.11
N PHE A 131 0.66 15.46 1.05
CA PHE A 131 1.44 16.41 1.87
C PHE A 131 2.24 17.33 0.95
N ILE A 132 2.31 18.61 1.27
CA ILE A 132 3.03 19.61 0.48
C ILE A 132 4.42 19.81 1.09
N PRO A 133 5.48 19.26 0.46
CA PRO A 133 6.83 19.34 1.02
C PRO A 133 7.42 20.74 0.91
N THR A 134 8.32 21.08 1.81
CA THR A 134 9.22 22.22 1.68
C THR A 134 10.50 21.72 1.00
N THR A 135 10.62 21.93 -0.31
CA THR A 135 11.72 21.32 -1.08
C THR A 135 13.04 22.07 -0.91
N SER A 136 13.00 23.36 -0.60
CA SER A 136 14.22 24.15 -0.39
C SER A 136 14.03 25.21 0.68
N ILE A 137 15.01 25.33 1.57
CA ILE A 137 15.07 26.29 2.67
C ILE A 137 16.28 27.19 2.57
N ALA A 138 16.33 28.26 3.34
CA ALA A 138 17.44 29.20 3.42
C ALA A 138 17.89 29.71 2.03
N ARG A 139 16.94 29.88 1.11
CA ARG A 139 17.23 30.39 -0.22
C ARG A 139 17.51 31.89 -0.19
N LYS A 140 18.49 32.32 -0.99
CA LYS A 140 18.63 33.74 -1.30
C LYS A 140 17.66 34.14 -2.41
N PRO A 141 17.30 35.42 -2.57
CA PRO A 141 16.49 35.86 -3.69
C PRO A 141 16.99 35.38 -5.06
N SER A 142 18.31 35.40 -5.27
CA SER A 142 18.96 34.94 -6.50
C SER A 142 18.97 33.40 -6.69
N GLY A 143 18.46 32.63 -5.74
CA GLY A 143 18.43 31.17 -5.76
C GLY A 143 19.39 30.52 -4.77
N GLY A 144 19.78 29.26 -5.02
CA GLY A 144 20.56 28.46 -4.07
C GLY A 144 19.68 27.91 -2.95
N GLY A 145 20.20 27.85 -1.73
CA GLY A 145 19.52 27.27 -0.57
C GLY A 145 19.90 25.82 -0.33
N THR A 146 19.29 25.23 0.71
CA THR A 146 19.50 23.85 1.10
C THR A 146 18.28 23.01 0.70
N ILE A 147 18.51 21.85 0.08
CA ILE A 147 17.47 20.85 -0.16
C ILE A 147 17.01 20.35 1.20
N TYR A 148 15.69 20.29 1.43
CA TYR A 148 15.15 19.93 2.73
C TYR A 148 14.25 18.69 2.69
N GLN A 149 13.21 18.71 1.87
CA GLN A 149 12.31 17.59 1.64
C GLN A 149 12.23 17.26 0.15
N ASP A 150 12.06 16.00 -0.15
CA ASP A 150 11.93 15.54 -1.52
C ASP A 150 10.53 15.83 -2.09
N VAL A 151 10.41 15.78 -3.39
CA VAL A 151 9.13 15.96 -4.07
C VAL A 151 8.20 14.80 -3.73
N ASN A 152 6.93 15.11 -3.51
CA ASN A 152 5.92 14.10 -3.23
C ASN A 152 5.27 13.61 -4.54
N PHE A 153 5.22 12.30 -4.76
CA PHE A 153 4.51 11.71 -5.90
C PHE A 153 3.02 12.11 -5.96
N LEU A 154 2.38 12.31 -4.81
CA LEU A 154 0.94 12.54 -4.73
C LEU A 154 0.52 13.99 -5.03
N THR A 155 1.44 14.94 -5.10
CA THR A 155 1.13 16.35 -5.38
C THR A 155 2.26 17.06 -6.12
N GLY A 156 1.90 17.98 -7.02
CA GLY A 156 2.86 18.92 -7.63
C GLY A 156 3.15 20.14 -6.76
N TYR A 157 2.37 20.37 -5.69
CA TYR A 157 2.60 21.49 -4.81
C TYR A 157 3.82 21.30 -3.93
N ARG A 158 4.57 22.40 -3.74
CA ARG A 158 5.73 22.47 -2.86
C ARG A 158 5.95 23.86 -2.31
N TYR A 159 6.72 23.97 -1.25
CA TYR A 159 7.18 25.23 -0.69
C TYR A 159 8.66 25.47 -0.97
N ASN A 160 9.00 26.73 -1.24
CA ASN A 160 10.36 27.24 -1.04
C ASN A 160 10.33 28.32 0.04
N THR A 161 11.36 28.38 0.88
CA THR A 161 11.51 29.45 1.86
C THR A 161 12.82 30.21 1.64
N PHE A 162 12.78 31.52 1.90
CA PHE A 162 13.85 32.42 1.55
C PHE A 162 14.22 33.35 2.72
N LEU A 163 15.48 33.70 2.72
CA LEU A 163 16.06 34.82 3.49
C LEU A 163 16.02 36.06 2.60
N ALA A 164 15.09 36.97 2.81
CA ALA A 164 15.06 38.22 2.11
C ALA A 164 16.23 39.11 2.55
N ASP A 165 16.78 39.92 1.62
CA ASP A 165 17.89 40.83 1.90
C ASP A 165 17.43 42.27 2.16
N GLY A 166 16.13 42.56 2.07
CA GLY A 166 15.56 43.89 2.21
C GLY A 166 15.66 44.79 0.96
N GLU A 167 16.32 44.32 -0.09
CA GLU A 167 16.64 45.09 -1.30
C GLU A 167 16.10 44.44 -2.57
N SER A 168 16.23 43.11 -2.67
CA SER A 168 15.84 42.33 -3.84
C SER A 168 14.32 42.18 -3.96
N LYS A 169 13.80 42.43 -5.17
CA LYS A 169 12.40 42.21 -5.53
C LYS A 169 12.17 40.86 -6.24
N GLU A 170 13.20 40.27 -6.83
CA GLU A 170 13.11 39.05 -7.63
C GLU A 170 13.57 37.83 -6.82
N PHE A 171 12.72 36.82 -6.76
CA PHE A 171 12.97 35.56 -6.03
C PHE A 171 12.87 34.38 -6.98
N LEU A 172 13.91 33.55 -7.04
CA LEU A 172 13.99 32.40 -7.92
C LEU A 172 13.61 31.11 -7.16
N LEU A 173 12.56 30.45 -7.61
CA LEU A 173 12.15 29.14 -7.13
C LEU A 173 13.16 28.05 -7.51
N ASP A 174 13.07 26.86 -6.88
CA ASP A 174 13.89 25.70 -7.19
C ASP A 174 13.46 24.96 -8.45
N ALA A 175 12.37 25.36 -9.08
CA ALA A 175 11.83 24.75 -10.29
C ALA A 175 11.55 25.77 -11.38
N ARG A 176 11.68 25.32 -12.63
CA ARG A 176 11.31 26.06 -13.84
C ARG A 176 10.11 25.39 -14.52
N ASN A 177 9.46 26.12 -15.47
CA ASN A 177 8.26 25.64 -16.16
C ASN A 177 7.23 25.13 -15.13
N ILE A 178 6.96 25.94 -14.13
CA ILE A 178 5.95 25.64 -13.11
C ILE A 178 4.56 25.77 -13.69
N ASP A 179 3.56 25.17 -13.05
CA ASP A 179 2.19 25.18 -13.53
C ASP A 179 1.63 26.61 -13.49
N ASN A 180 0.76 26.92 -14.44
CA ASN A 180 0.08 28.23 -14.52
C ASN A 180 -1.01 28.35 -13.43
N ILE A 181 -0.57 28.25 -12.19
CA ILE A 181 -1.38 28.39 -10.96
C ILE A 181 -0.72 29.48 -10.13
N VAL A 182 -1.49 30.51 -9.75
CA VAL A 182 -0.96 31.62 -8.95
C VAL A 182 -0.37 31.08 -7.64
N PRO A 183 0.90 31.34 -7.35
CA PRO A 183 1.52 30.95 -6.09
C PRO A 183 0.85 31.63 -4.89
N VAL A 184 0.91 30.98 -3.74
CA VAL A 184 0.61 31.62 -2.46
C VAL A 184 1.92 32.09 -1.85
N VAL A 185 2.04 33.38 -1.62
CA VAL A 185 3.25 34.03 -1.11
C VAL A 185 2.97 34.60 0.26
N THR A 186 3.82 34.29 1.24
CA THR A 186 3.77 34.93 2.57
C THR A 186 5.11 35.58 2.90
N VAL A 187 5.06 36.75 3.55
CA VAL A 187 6.20 37.47 4.10
C VAL A 187 5.91 37.74 5.57
N ASP A 188 6.78 37.32 6.48
CA ASP A 188 6.56 37.34 7.92
C ASP A 188 5.18 36.77 8.30
N ASP A 189 4.81 35.59 7.71
CA ASP A 189 3.52 34.89 7.88
C ASP A 189 2.27 35.65 7.40
N LYS A 190 2.43 36.78 6.70
CA LYS A 190 1.34 37.53 6.08
C LYS A 190 1.26 37.26 4.59
N GLU A 191 0.09 36.92 4.10
CA GLU A 191 -0.12 36.70 2.68
C GLU A 191 0.05 38.01 1.90
N ILE A 192 0.82 37.93 0.79
CA ILE A 192 1.09 39.02 -0.14
C ILE A 192 0.47 38.63 -1.48
N THR A 193 -0.30 39.58 -2.05
CA THR A 193 -0.94 39.41 -3.37
C THR A 193 -0.35 40.30 -4.45
N ASP A 194 0.46 41.27 -4.06
CA ASP A 194 1.07 42.26 -4.99
C ASP A 194 2.45 41.76 -5.46
N PHE A 195 2.43 40.84 -6.40
CA PHE A 195 3.61 40.29 -7.08
C PHE A 195 3.28 39.82 -8.50
N GLN A 196 4.29 39.61 -9.31
CA GLN A 196 4.21 39.02 -10.64
C GLN A 196 4.97 37.68 -10.63
N ILE A 197 4.53 36.75 -11.49
CA ILE A 197 5.16 35.44 -11.65
C ILE A 197 5.52 35.19 -13.11
N ASP A 198 6.74 34.77 -13.36
CA ASP A 198 7.18 34.19 -14.62
C ASP A 198 7.20 32.65 -14.44
N TYR A 199 6.19 31.99 -14.97
CA TYR A 199 6.02 30.54 -14.86
C TYR A 199 7.13 29.76 -15.58
N ALA A 200 7.72 30.32 -16.63
CA ALA A 200 8.77 29.65 -17.39
C ALA A 200 10.08 29.57 -16.62
N THR A 201 10.46 30.65 -15.97
CA THR A 201 11.70 30.72 -15.18
C THR A 201 11.52 30.35 -13.73
N GLY A 202 10.29 30.36 -13.20
CA GLY A 202 9.99 30.19 -11.78
C GLY A 202 10.41 31.41 -10.96
N LYS A 203 10.31 32.63 -11.57
CA LYS A 203 10.69 33.89 -10.92
C LYS A 203 9.47 34.63 -10.39
N VAL A 204 9.46 34.91 -9.10
CA VAL A 204 8.47 35.76 -8.42
C VAL A 204 9.06 37.16 -8.26
N THR A 205 8.35 38.20 -8.73
CA THR A 205 8.78 39.59 -8.65
C THR A 205 7.80 40.39 -7.79
N PHE A 206 8.25 40.87 -6.65
CA PHE A 206 7.47 41.70 -5.74
C PHE A 206 7.43 43.18 -6.23
N SER A 207 6.33 43.86 -6.00
CA SER A 207 6.22 45.31 -6.27
C SER A 207 7.14 46.10 -5.34
N GLU A 208 7.23 45.67 -4.07
CA GLU A 208 8.17 46.23 -3.09
C GLU A 208 9.06 45.11 -2.55
N ALA A 209 10.34 45.42 -2.26
CA ALA A 209 11.26 44.43 -1.72
C ALA A 209 10.78 43.96 -0.34
N PRO A 210 10.65 42.63 -0.11
CA PRO A 210 10.39 42.10 1.23
C PRO A 210 11.47 42.54 2.21
N PRO A 211 11.12 42.90 3.46
CA PRO A 211 12.11 43.31 4.46
C PRO A 211 13.06 42.15 4.80
N ALA A 212 14.25 42.48 5.24
CA ALA A 212 15.15 41.50 5.82
C ALA A 212 14.49 40.80 7.02
N PRO A 213 14.82 39.53 7.30
CA PRO A 213 14.21 38.78 8.41
C PRO A 213 14.52 39.44 9.76
N LYS A 214 13.56 39.42 10.67
CA LYS A 214 13.69 39.98 12.02
C LYS A 214 14.76 39.27 12.86
N THR A 215 14.92 37.98 12.59
CA THR A 215 15.93 37.12 13.22
C THR A 215 16.88 36.67 12.14
N ASP A 216 18.16 36.90 12.33
CA ASP A 216 19.19 36.50 11.40
C ASP A 216 19.17 34.99 11.17
N GLY A 217 19.24 34.58 9.89
CA GLY A 217 19.20 33.18 9.48
C GLY A 217 17.80 32.52 9.52
N GLN A 218 16.74 33.25 9.88
CA GLN A 218 15.38 32.72 9.84
C GLN A 218 14.68 33.11 8.53
N ASP A 219 14.21 32.11 7.75
CA ASP A 219 13.43 32.35 6.54
C ASP A 219 12.17 33.17 6.85
N ASN A 220 11.96 34.24 6.13
CA ASN A 220 10.82 35.14 6.31
C ASN A 220 9.92 35.25 5.09
N VAL A 221 10.34 34.73 3.94
CA VAL A 221 9.49 34.62 2.74
C VAL A 221 9.23 33.15 2.46
N LYS A 222 7.95 32.79 2.31
CA LYS A 222 7.52 31.42 1.98
C LYS A 222 6.61 31.45 0.76
N ILE A 223 6.96 30.66 -0.25
CA ILE A 223 6.24 30.60 -1.52
C ILE A 223 5.76 29.16 -1.76
N LYS A 224 4.44 28.97 -1.83
CA LYS A 224 3.81 27.74 -2.27
C LYS A 224 3.49 27.83 -3.75
N PHE A 225 4.01 26.94 -4.55
CA PHE A 225 3.76 26.86 -5.98
C PHE A 225 3.49 25.42 -6.42
N CYS A 226 3.04 25.23 -7.65
CA CYS A 226 2.79 23.94 -8.22
C CYS A 226 3.75 23.66 -9.39
N LYS A 227 4.36 22.48 -9.38
CA LYS A 227 5.09 21.93 -10.51
C LYS A 227 4.68 20.47 -10.66
N THR A 228 3.69 20.22 -11.51
CA THR A 228 3.27 18.88 -11.87
C THR A 228 4.35 18.21 -12.71
N ILE A 229 4.70 17.00 -12.34
CA ILE A 229 5.55 16.12 -13.12
C ILE A 229 4.64 15.01 -13.68
N GLU A 230 4.57 14.92 -15.00
CA GLU A 230 3.68 13.97 -15.66
C GLU A 230 3.99 12.53 -15.22
N GLY A 231 2.94 11.78 -14.91
CA GLY A 231 3.04 10.39 -14.47
C GLY A 231 3.43 10.19 -13.00
N TYR A 232 3.84 11.23 -12.25
CA TYR A 232 4.25 11.06 -10.84
C TYR A 232 3.14 10.49 -9.97
N ALA A 233 1.97 11.09 -9.98
CA ALA A 233 0.85 10.60 -9.18
C ALA A 233 0.42 9.18 -9.56
N ASP A 234 0.56 8.81 -10.83
CA ASP A 234 0.23 7.51 -11.36
C ASP A 234 1.15 6.40 -10.82
N ARG A 235 2.38 6.74 -10.45
CA ARG A 235 3.30 5.77 -9.83
C ARG A 235 2.69 5.12 -8.59
N VAL A 236 2.06 5.92 -7.74
CA VAL A 236 1.37 5.43 -6.54
C VAL A 236 -0.10 5.10 -6.85
N LYS A 237 -0.84 5.96 -7.57
CA LYS A 237 -2.28 5.76 -7.82
C LYS A 237 -2.60 4.48 -8.60
N LYS A 238 -1.75 4.04 -9.50
CA LYS A 238 -1.92 2.80 -10.28
C LYS A 238 -1.50 1.53 -9.56
N CYS A 239 -0.87 1.62 -8.39
CA CYS A 239 -0.56 0.46 -7.58
C CYS A 239 -1.84 -0.26 -7.14
N THR A 240 -1.82 -1.59 -7.17
CA THR A 240 -2.95 -2.46 -6.80
C THR A 240 -2.69 -3.20 -5.49
N LEU A 241 -1.45 -3.22 -5.04
CA LEU A 241 -1.02 -3.87 -3.82
C LEU A 241 -0.63 -2.82 -2.79
N LEU A 242 -0.94 -3.07 -1.53
CA LEU A 242 -0.48 -2.28 -0.41
C LEU A 242 -0.15 -3.19 0.79
N GLN A 243 0.83 -2.76 1.58
CA GLN A 243 1.19 -3.40 2.85
C GLN A 243 1.64 -2.34 3.83
N VAL A 244 1.12 -2.39 5.05
CA VAL A 244 1.64 -1.58 6.16
C VAL A 244 2.76 -2.35 6.82
N PHE A 245 3.92 -1.71 6.95
CA PHE A 245 5.08 -2.26 7.62
C PHE A 245 5.89 -1.13 8.26
N ASP A 246 6.33 -1.34 9.49
CA ASP A 246 7.18 -0.40 10.23
C ASP A 246 6.67 1.06 10.21
N ASN A 247 5.36 1.23 10.47
CA ASN A 247 4.62 2.50 10.45
C ASN A 247 4.72 3.26 9.12
N ARG A 248 4.94 2.56 8.01
CA ARG A 248 4.90 3.09 6.64
C ARG A 248 3.94 2.28 5.80
N VAL A 249 3.44 2.88 4.76
CA VAL A 249 2.64 2.18 3.75
C VAL A 249 3.50 1.94 2.53
N PHE A 250 3.58 0.69 2.11
CA PHE A 250 4.26 0.26 0.90
C PHE A 250 3.23 -0.01 -0.20
N PHE A 251 3.54 0.37 -1.42
CA PHE A 251 2.70 0.21 -2.60
C PHE A 251 3.44 -0.50 -3.71
N SER A 252 2.76 -1.38 -4.44
CA SER A 252 3.30 -2.06 -5.62
C SER A 252 2.19 -2.52 -6.57
N GLY A 253 2.54 -3.35 -7.56
CA GLY A 253 1.57 -3.85 -8.54
C GLY A 253 1.11 -2.78 -9.52
N ASN A 254 1.93 -1.78 -9.80
CA ASN A 254 1.68 -0.81 -10.85
C ASN A 254 1.97 -1.45 -12.23
N PRO A 255 1.01 -1.46 -13.17
CA PRO A 255 1.20 -2.10 -14.46
C PRO A 255 2.28 -1.45 -15.35
N ASP A 256 2.52 -0.14 -15.17
CA ASP A 256 3.55 0.59 -15.92
C ASP A 256 4.95 0.41 -15.30
N TYR A 257 5.01 0.01 -14.03
CA TYR A 257 6.24 -0.20 -13.25
C TYR A 257 6.10 -1.49 -12.42
N PRO A 258 6.05 -2.66 -13.06
CA PRO A 258 5.56 -3.89 -12.45
C PRO A 258 6.44 -4.43 -11.31
N ASN A 259 7.74 -4.16 -11.32
CA ASN A 259 8.70 -4.60 -10.32
C ASN A 259 9.09 -3.51 -9.32
N MET A 260 8.38 -2.38 -9.31
CA MET A 260 8.67 -1.29 -8.37
C MET A 260 7.86 -1.41 -7.08
N VAL A 261 8.50 -1.10 -5.98
CA VAL A 261 7.89 -0.92 -4.65
C VAL A 261 8.14 0.51 -4.20
N TYR A 262 7.09 1.23 -3.90
CA TYR A 262 7.12 2.60 -3.38
C TYR A 262 6.73 2.57 -1.90
N HIS A 263 7.21 3.52 -1.11
CA HIS A 263 6.69 3.68 0.24
C HIS A 263 6.44 5.14 0.61
N CYS A 264 5.57 5.33 1.58
CA CYS A 264 5.36 6.64 2.19
C CYS A 264 6.31 6.89 3.35
N SER A 265 6.38 8.12 3.77
CA SER A 265 7.14 8.54 4.94
C SER A 265 6.61 7.91 6.23
N LEU A 266 7.43 7.95 7.27
CA LEU A 266 7.07 7.45 8.59
C LEU A 266 5.83 8.19 9.10
N ASP A 267 4.83 7.41 9.53
CA ASP A 267 3.58 7.91 10.10
C ASP A 267 2.79 8.91 9.20
N ASP A 268 3.12 8.99 7.90
CA ASP A 268 2.38 9.84 6.97
C ASP A 268 2.07 9.14 5.63
N PRO A 269 0.88 8.56 5.48
CA PRO A 269 0.45 7.91 4.23
C PRO A 269 0.16 8.90 3.09
N THR A 270 0.29 10.20 3.31
CA THR A 270 0.07 11.26 2.32
C THR A 270 1.36 11.81 1.72
N TYR A 271 2.52 11.40 2.25
CA TYR A 271 3.83 11.80 1.76
C TYR A 271 4.61 10.58 1.25
N CYS A 272 4.61 10.38 -0.05
CA CYS A 272 5.42 9.38 -0.75
C CYS A 272 6.48 10.12 -1.56
N SER A 273 7.70 10.19 -1.04
CA SER A 273 8.84 10.86 -1.67
C SER A 273 9.19 10.21 -3.02
N ASP A 274 9.60 11.01 -3.98
CA ASP A 274 10.03 10.52 -5.29
C ASP A 274 11.40 9.81 -5.27
N LEU A 275 12.05 9.76 -4.13
CA LEU A 275 13.25 8.97 -3.87
C LEU A 275 12.97 7.68 -3.07
N ASP A 276 11.77 7.53 -2.50
CA ASP A 276 11.40 6.42 -1.64
C ASP A 276 10.81 5.25 -2.46
N TYR A 277 11.66 4.56 -3.22
CA TYR A 277 11.25 3.39 -3.99
C TYR A 277 12.38 2.36 -4.12
N TYR A 278 12.01 1.14 -4.41
CA TYR A 278 12.90 0.02 -4.67
C TYR A 278 12.54 -0.65 -5.99
N ASN A 279 13.54 -1.19 -6.64
CA ASN A 279 13.40 -1.96 -7.87
C ASN A 279 13.71 -3.43 -7.57
N GLU A 280 12.70 -4.28 -7.58
CA GLU A 280 12.85 -5.68 -7.26
C GLU A 280 13.33 -6.47 -8.48
N GLY A 281 14.58 -6.93 -8.40
CA GLY A 281 15.24 -7.66 -9.47
C GLY A 281 15.60 -6.80 -10.69
N LEU A 282 16.22 -7.44 -11.67
CA LEU A 282 16.77 -6.78 -12.86
C LEU A 282 15.85 -6.86 -14.08
N ASP A 283 14.77 -7.63 -14.00
CA ASP A 283 13.78 -7.79 -15.05
C ASP A 283 12.43 -7.17 -14.65
N ASN A 284 11.49 -7.09 -15.55
CA ASN A 284 10.17 -6.50 -15.35
C ASN A 284 9.13 -7.50 -14.80
N ALA A 285 9.55 -8.61 -14.19
CA ALA A 285 8.60 -9.53 -13.57
C ALA A 285 7.79 -8.83 -12.47
N ALA A 286 6.46 -8.94 -12.56
CA ALA A 286 5.57 -8.15 -11.75
C ALA A 286 5.54 -8.61 -10.28
N VAL A 287 5.46 -7.68 -9.36
CA VAL A 287 5.13 -7.96 -7.96
C VAL A 287 3.67 -8.40 -7.89
N LYS A 288 3.43 -9.56 -7.27
CA LYS A 288 2.11 -10.20 -7.09
C LYS A 288 1.62 -10.17 -5.64
N GLY A 289 2.52 -10.01 -4.68
CA GLY A 289 2.16 -9.96 -3.26
C GLY A 289 3.22 -9.24 -2.43
N MET A 290 2.77 -8.64 -1.34
CA MET A 290 3.60 -8.09 -0.29
C MET A 290 3.04 -8.51 1.05
N VAL A 291 3.89 -8.93 1.98
CA VAL A 291 3.50 -9.39 3.32
C VAL A 291 4.50 -8.92 4.35
N ALA A 292 3.99 -8.35 5.44
CA ALA A 292 4.79 -8.07 6.63
C ALA A 292 4.82 -9.30 7.55
N GLY A 293 6.01 -9.74 7.90
CA GLY A 293 6.21 -10.87 8.80
C GLY A 293 7.71 -11.10 9.07
N ASN A 294 8.03 -11.75 10.17
CA ASN A 294 9.41 -12.09 10.55
C ASN A 294 10.35 -10.87 10.55
N ASN A 295 9.87 -9.72 11.06
CA ASN A 295 10.59 -8.44 11.10
C ASN A 295 11.04 -7.91 9.73
N ALA A 296 10.41 -8.35 8.64
CA ALA A 296 10.71 -7.91 7.29
C ALA A 296 9.42 -7.67 6.49
N LEU A 297 9.54 -6.87 5.44
CA LEU A 297 8.57 -6.80 4.38
C LEU A 297 9.01 -7.78 3.28
N TRP A 298 8.20 -8.77 3.01
CA TRP A 298 8.42 -9.75 1.96
C TRP A 298 7.70 -9.33 0.69
N VAL A 299 8.41 -9.40 -0.44
CA VAL A 299 7.92 -9.01 -1.77
C VAL A 299 8.01 -10.21 -2.69
N PHE A 300 6.88 -10.61 -3.24
CA PHE A 300 6.74 -11.77 -4.10
C PHE A 300 6.47 -11.34 -5.53
N ARG A 301 7.29 -11.82 -6.45
CA ARG A 301 7.17 -11.56 -7.88
C ARG A 301 6.62 -12.79 -8.60
N GLU A 302 6.07 -12.59 -9.79
CA GLU A 302 5.70 -13.68 -10.69
C GLU A 302 6.94 -14.51 -11.09
N PRO A 303 6.74 -15.74 -11.62
CA PRO A 303 7.83 -16.56 -12.14
C PRO A 303 8.68 -15.78 -13.15
N SER A 304 9.99 -15.86 -13.00
CA SER A 304 10.96 -15.12 -13.82
C SER A 304 12.11 -16.02 -14.23
N GLN A 305 12.67 -15.78 -15.41
CA GLN A 305 13.84 -16.52 -15.91
C GLN A 305 15.09 -16.27 -15.07
N SER A 306 15.13 -15.17 -14.32
CA SER A 306 16.24 -14.85 -13.40
C SER A 306 16.19 -15.64 -12.09
N ASN A 307 15.10 -16.37 -11.82
CA ASN A 307 14.81 -17.04 -10.55
C ASN A 307 14.83 -16.11 -9.32
N ALA A 308 14.92 -14.81 -9.52
CA ALA A 308 14.85 -13.80 -8.47
C ALA A 308 13.39 -13.43 -8.21
N THR A 309 12.67 -14.26 -7.48
CA THR A 309 11.21 -14.21 -7.36
C THR A 309 10.74 -13.69 -6.01
N VAL A 310 11.54 -13.83 -4.96
CA VAL A 310 11.19 -13.39 -3.61
C VAL A 310 12.29 -12.52 -3.03
N PHE A 311 11.91 -11.36 -2.56
CA PHE A 311 12.78 -10.39 -1.89
C PHE A 311 12.25 -10.08 -0.50
N TYR A 312 13.12 -9.61 0.38
CA TYR A 312 12.72 -9.11 1.69
C TYR A 312 13.50 -7.85 2.05
N HIS A 313 12.83 -6.97 2.78
CA HIS A 313 13.36 -5.71 3.26
C HIS A 313 13.39 -5.71 4.78
N THR A 314 14.58 -5.67 5.34
CA THR A 314 14.76 -5.53 6.78
C THR A 314 15.10 -4.08 7.12
N PRO A 315 14.38 -3.43 8.05
CA PRO A 315 14.70 -2.07 8.46
C PRO A 315 16.13 -1.96 8.96
N THR A 316 16.90 -1.04 8.40
CA THR A 316 18.29 -0.80 8.75
C THR A 316 18.48 0.69 9.00
N ILE A 317 19.29 1.05 9.99
CA ILE A 317 19.66 2.46 10.26
C ILE A 317 20.92 2.77 9.51
N ASP A 318 20.81 3.70 8.58
CA ASP A 318 21.92 4.30 7.86
C ASP A 318 22.30 5.65 8.51
N SER A 319 23.59 5.98 8.54
CA SER A 319 24.08 7.23 9.17
C SER A 319 23.65 8.49 8.44
N ASP A 320 23.51 8.41 7.13
CA ASP A 320 23.28 9.56 6.26
C ASP A 320 21.81 9.69 5.86
N TYR A 321 21.13 8.54 5.70
CA TYR A 321 19.75 8.48 5.20
C TYR A 321 18.71 8.09 6.28
N GLY A 322 19.16 7.81 7.51
CA GLY A 322 18.27 7.36 8.58
C GLY A 322 17.79 5.92 8.38
N LYS A 323 16.49 5.67 8.54
CA LYS A 323 15.94 4.32 8.39
C LYS A 323 15.68 4.00 6.90
N ILE A 324 16.39 3.00 6.40
CA ILE A 324 16.26 2.48 5.04
C ILE A 324 15.79 1.02 5.05
N TYR A 325 15.34 0.53 3.89
CA TYR A 325 14.79 -0.82 3.71
C TYR A 325 15.50 -1.52 2.54
N PRO A 326 16.77 -1.92 2.71
CA PRO A 326 17.52 -2.56 1.63
C PRO A 326 16.81 -3.80 1.13
N SER A 327 16.73 -3.95 -0.19
CA SER A 327 16.18 -5.14 -0.83
C SER A 327 17.21 -6.26 -0.81
N THR A 328 16.83 -7.41 -0.27
CA THR A 328 17.67 -8.62 -0.23
C THR A 328 16.93 -9.75 -0.97
N HIS A 329 17.62 -10.37 -1.90
CA HIS A 329 17.10 -11.54 -2.62
C HIS A 329 17.10 -12.75 -1.70
N SER A 330 15.99 -13.47 -1.66
CA SER A 330 15.86 -14.73 -0.91
C SER A 330 16.33 -15.92 -1.75
N ASN A 331 16.56 -17.06 -1.10
CA ASN A 331 16.89 -18.31 -1.77
C ASN A 331 15.68 -19.00 -2.43
N VAL A 332 14.48 -18.43 -2.31
CA VAL A 332 13.26 -18.94 -2.93
C VAL A 332 13.27 -18.62 -4.41
N SER A 333 13.20 -19.65 -5.24
CA SER A 333 13.19 -19.54 -6.72
C SER A 333 11.80 -19.69 -7.34
N THR A 334 10.80 -20.06 -6.53
CA THR A 334 9.43 -20.26 -7.00
C THR A 334 8.72 -18.91 -7.07
N GLY A 335 8.10 -18.60 -8.22
CA GLY A 335 7.35 -17.37 -8.40
C GLY A 335 5.94 -17.41 -7.82
N CYS A 336 5.42 -16.27 -7.41
CA CYS A 336 4.06 -16.11 -6.91
C CYS A 336 3.09 -15.89 -8.08
N VAL A 337 2.03 -16.68 -8.16
CA VAL A 337 0.97 -16.54 -9.18
C VAL A 337 -0.32 -15.94 -8.62
N GLY A 338 -0.41 -15.80 -7.30
CA GLY A 338 -1.59 -15.27 -6.60
C GLY A 338 -1.20 -14.26 -5.53
N LYS A 339 -1.90 -14.30 -4.41
CA LYS A 339 -1.59 -13.47 -3.24
C LYS A 339 -0.65 -14.19 -2.28
N ALA A 340 0.11 -13.40 -1.53
CA ALA A 340 0.82 -13.84 -0.34
C ALA A 340 0.09 -13.30 0.91
N ILE A 341 0.12 -14.08 1.98
CA ILE A 341 -0.51 -13.73 3.26
C ILE A 341 0.38 -14.16 4.44
N ASN A 342 0.23 -13.50 5.56
CA ASN A 342 0.73 -13.99 6.83
C ASN A 342 -0.37 -14.86 7.48
N PHE A 343 -0.06 -16.12 7.73
CA PHE A 343 -0.96 -17.06 8.35
C PHE A 343 -0.29 -17.72 9.57
N ASN A 344 -0.71 -17.36 10.78
CA ASN A 344 -0.14 -17.82 12.04
C ASN A 344 1.40 -17.66 12.13
N ASP A 345 1.88 -16.48 11.77
CA ASP A 345 3.29 -16.11 11.71
C ASP A 345 4.11 -16.80 10.60
N ASP A 346 3.48 -17.68 9.82
CA ASP A 346 4.07 -18.22 8.60
C ASP A 346 3.66 -17.38 7.39
N ILE A 347 4.60 -17.06 6.54
CA ILE A 347 4.34 -16.39 5.28
C ILE A 347 4.01 -17.42 4.22
N VAL A 348 2.80 -17.35 3.68
CA VAL A 348 2.28 -18.31 2.72
C VAL A 348 1.93 -17.61 1.41
N PHE A 349 2.26 -18.20 0.28
CA PHE A 349 1.94 -17.69 -1.05
C PHE A 349 1.52 -18.80 -2.00
N PHE A 350 0.81 -18.42 -3.07
CA PHE A 350 0.44 -19.33 -4.14
C PHE A 350 1.46 -19.28 -5.27
N SER A 351 2.06 -20.43 -5.57
CA SER A 351 2.95 -20.65 -6.71
C SER A 351 2.27 -21.51 -7.78
N ASP A 352 2.97 -21.76 -8.87
CA ASP A 352 2.56 -22.74 -9.89
C ASP A 352 2.60 -24.18 -9.40
N ARG A 353 3.25 -24.44 -8.26
CA ARG A 353 3.32 -25.75 -7.60
C ARG A 353 2.26 -25.95 -6.53
N GLY A 354 1.52 -24.91 -6.17
CA GLY A 354 0.51 -24.94 -5.11
C GLY A 354 0.75 -23.90 -4.03
N MET A 355 0.36 -24.20 -2.80
CA MET A 355 0.58 -23.32 -1.66
C MET A 355 1.95 -23.63 -1.04
N GLU A 356 2.79 -22.61 -1.00
CA GLU A 356 4.12 -22.71 -0.40
C GLU A 356 4.24 -21.76 0.79
N GLY A 357 5.07 -22.11 1.78
CA GLY A 357 5.33 -21.30 2.96
C GLY A 357 6.81 -20.99 3.12
N ILE A 358 7.09 -19.84 3.74
CA ILE A 358 8.43 -19.48 4.17
C ILE A 358 8.49 -19.66 5.67
N SER A 359 9.36 -20.54 6.13
CA SER A 359 9.60 -20.82 7.53
C SER A 359 11.07 -20.53 7.88
N GLY A 360 11.29 -19.70 8.92
CA GLY A 360 12.64 -19.37 9.39
C GLY A 360 13.49 -18.60 8.37
N ASP A 361 14.67 -19.11 8.11
CA ASP A 361 15.71 -18.45 7.32
C ASP A 361 15.55 -18.62 5.80
N VAL A 362 14.36 -18.36 5.21
CA VAL A 362 14.31 -18.18 3.74
C VAL A 362 14.17 -19.48 2.90
N THR A 363 13.86 -20.61 3.49
CA THR A 363 13.56 -21.84 2.76
C THR A 363 12.07 -21.97 2.51
N THR A 364 11.71 -22.38 1.29
CA THR A 364 10.31 -22.69 0.94
C THR A 364 9.99 -24.12 1.29
N GLU A 365 8.92 -24.33 2.07
CA GLU A 365 8.34 -25.64 2.30
C GLU A 365 6.95 -25.71 1.65
N GLN A 366 6.60 -26.86 1.10
CA GLN A 366 5.28 -27.09 0.56
C GLN A 366 4.29 -27.27 1.72
N VAL A 367 3.39 -26.29 1.93
CA VAL A 367 2.44 -26.29 3.05
C VAL A 367 1.28 -27.26 2.82
N LEU A 368 1.00 -27.60 1.58
CA LEU A 368 0.01 -28.61 1.19
C LEU A 368 0.69 -29.62 0.24
N GLY A 369 1.54 -30.42 0.79
CA GLY A 369 2.12 -31.54 0.08
C GLY A 369 1.33 -32.79 0.38
N HIS A 370 0.74 -33.37 -0.64
CA HIS A 370 0.19 -34.72 -0.77
C HIS A 370 -1.10 -35.06 -0.05
#